data_9dc97ba9565110ef80f79925e0c9def1
#
_entry.id   9dc97ba9565110ef80f79925e0c9def1
#
_cell.length_a   1.000
_cell.length_b   1.000
_cell.length_c   1.000
_cell.angle_alpha   90.00
_cell.angle_beta   90.00
_cell.angle_gamma   90.00
#
_symmetry.space_group_name_H-M   'P 1'
#
loop_
_entity.id
_entity.type
_entity.pdbx_description
1 polymer ?
#
loop_
_entity_poly.entity_id
_entity_poly.type
_entity_poly.pdbx_seq_one_letter_code
_entity_poly.pdbx_strand_id
1 'polypeptide(L)'
;MKALELLPALISAVDKEEKVRERLEDIQRHPSAYHFGPADRLMPWVAPDKPVDDPTLRSTIVTSVFTTIWDTDRTIRRTKLAAVVTELVKANKRVLLIGPDTRTLTEALLAVAKGLRGAGLQHRSFLCCYDAPTSAGEGGINLRDLIFDVQVSTFLGKSQADKAGLRRKLERYLELAPILRYKAEKQKDLDEVRHLEWRLLTALGDAQAQIKRLQGLLGIYETLPVWQRLSMQVIGSNVATMKENCVLYEAQKQEYMKELEIVQARINELKPEAAVDPEMRPEYEDLKEEIERLGGAAKVRDVLAMEEDTKRLPFLQAKRVLAATASRVVSDAIFRPIRYDVLLVDEGPRIPLPLLFACACLVRERIVLAGDPQEMLPPTPTSYGISLGWLTALSDSSAPARPTPVQ
;
A
#
# COMPACT_ATOMS: atom_id res chain seq x y z
N MET A 1 -35.84 4.88 -13.22
CA MET A 1 -35.12 4.71 -14.51
C MET A 1 -34.81 6.01 -15.24
N LYS A 2 -35.47 7.13 -14.89
CA LYS A 2 -35.18 8.46 -15.53
C LYS A 2 -33.76 8.97 -15.35
N ALA A 3 -33.14 8.69 -14.19
CA ALA A 3 -31.73 9.08 -13.93
C ALA A 3 -30.73 8.41 -14.88
N LEU A 4 -31.01 7.21 -15.36
CA LEU A 4 -30.19 6.51 -16.34
C LEU A 4 -30.17 7.21 -17.71
N GLU A 5 -31.25 7.91 -18.09
CA GLU A 5 -31.38 8.63 -19.34
C GLU A 5 -30.51 9.89 -19.37
N LEU A 6 -30.18 10.47 -18.19
CA LEU A 6 -29.32 11.64 -18.06
C LEU A 6 -27.85 11.32 -17.85
N LEU A 7 -27.49 10.07 -17.57
CA LEU A 7 -26.08 9.70 -17.39
C LEU A 7 -25.17 10.14 -18.53
N PRO A 8 -25.54 9.98 -19.81
CA PRO A 8 -24.73 10.48 -20.92
C PRO A 8 -24.47 11.99 -20.86
N ALA A 9 -25.49 12.78 -20.45
CA ALA A 9 -25.35 14.23 -20.31
C ALA A 9 -24.46 14.60 -19.12
N LEU A 10 -24.58 13.88 -18.00
CA LEU A 10 -23.69 14.05 -16.83
C LEU A 10 -22.24 13.66 -17.16
N ILE A 11 -22.01 12.59 -17.90
CA ILE A 11 -20.71 12.16 -18.37
C ILE A 11 -20.08 13.20 -19.29
N SER A 12 -20.85 13.74 -20.23
CA SER A 12 -20.36 14.78 -21.15
C SER A 12 -20.05 16.11 -20.45
N ALA A 13 -20.71 16.39 -19.34
CA ALA A 13 -20.46 17.60 -18.54
C ALA A 13 -19.17 17.53 -17.70
N VAL A 14 -18.55 16.36 -17.56
CA VAL A 14 -17.38 16.12 -16.69
C VAL A 14 -16.11 15.86 -17.51
N ASP A 15 -15.85 16.68 -18.52
CA ASP A 15 -14.69 16.47 -19.42
C ASP A 15 -13.30 16.54 -18.75
N LYS A 16 -13.19 17.22 -17.61
CA LYS A 16 -11.88 17.46 -16.96
C LYS A 16 -11.62 16.59 -15.73
N GLU A 17 -12.60 15.84 -15.24
CA GLU A 17 -12.48 15.03 -14.02
C GLU A 17 -12.57 13.54 -14.36
N GLU A 18 -11.48 12.98 -14.86
CA GLU A 18 -11.40 11.59 -15.36
C GLU A 18 -11.99 10.56 -14.37
N LYS A 19 -11.68 10.68 -13.08
CA LYS A 19 -12.19 9.73 -12.07
C LYS A 19 -13.71 9.82 -11.85
N VAL A 20 -14.27 11.02 -11.96
CA VAL A 20 -15.73 11.20 -11.86
C VAL A 20 -16.40 10.62 -13.10
N ARG A 21 -15.85 10.88 -14.26
CA ARG A 21 -16.29 10.30 -15.52
C ARG A 21 -16.24 8.77 -15.49
N GLU A 22 -15.12 8.18 -15.06
CA GLU A 22 -15.01 6.72 -14.91
C GLU A 22 -16.07 6.14 -13.99
N ARG A 23 -16.39 6.82 -12.89
CA ARG A 23 -17.42 6.37 -11.96
C ARG A 23 -18.81 6.43 -12.59
N LEU A 24 -19.13 7.50 -13.30
CA LEU A 24 -20.43 7.64 -13.99
C LEU A 24 -20.57 6.60 -15.12
N GLU A 25 -19.50 6.34 -15.87
CA GLU A 25 -19.46 5.28 -16.88
C GLU A 25 -19.62 3.88 -16.24
N ASP A 26 -19.02 3.64 -15.07
CA ASP A 26 -19.20 2.39 -14.32
C ASP A 26 -20.66 2.20 -13.88
N ILE A 27 -21.32 3.27 -13.41
CA ILE A 27 -22.75 3.27 -13.09
C ILE A 27 -23.59 2.98 -14.34
N GLN A 28 -23.23 3.54 -15.50
CA GLN A 28 -23.91 3.30 -16.76
C GLN A 28 -23.75 1.86 -17.26
N ARG A 29 -22.55 1.29 -17.13
CA ARG A 29 -22.25 -0.09 -17.55
C ARG A 29 -22.87 -1.15 -16.66
N HIS A 30 -22.99 -0.86 -15.36
CA HIS A 30 -23.44 -1.83 -14.35
C HIS A 30 -24.64 -1.29 -13.54
N PRO A 31 -25.75 -0.91 -14.18
CA PRO A 31 -26.86 -0.24 -13.48
C PRO A 31 -27.51 -1.09 -12.37
N SER A 32 -27.47 -2.41 -12.51
CA SER A 32 -27.99 -3.34 -11.48
C SER A 32 -27.19 -3.34 -10.17
N ALA A 33 -25.95 -2.86 -10.18
CA ALA A 33 -25.12 -2.75 -8.99
C ALA A 33 -25.41 -1.49 -8.16
N TYR A 34 -26.20 -0.55 -8.67
CA TYR A 34 -26.44 0.76 -8.07
C TYR A 34 -27.94 0.99 -7.78
N HIS A 35 -28.23 1.96 -6.92
CA HIS A 35 -29.58 2.32 -6.53
C HIS A 35 -29.97 3.68 -7.12
N PHE A 36 -31.00 3.70 -7.96
CA PHE A 36 -31.45 4.93 -8.62
C PHE A 36 -32.64 5.63 -7.95
N GLY A 37 -33.33 4.96 -7.03
CA GLY A 37 -34.52 5.54 -6.39
C GLY A 37 -34.24 6.88 -5.71
N PRO A 38 -33.29 6.99 -4.79
CA PRO A 38 -32.89 8.28 -4.23
C PRO A 38 -32.23 9.22 -5.25
N ALA A 39 -31.40 8.70 -6.17
CA ALA A 39 -30.72 9.49 -7.19
C ALA A 39 -31.72 10.12 -8.19
N ASP A 40 -32.81 9.44 -8.53
CA ASP A 40 -33.89 9.99 -9.38
C ASP A 40 -34.51 11.27 -8.78
N ARG A 41 -34.47 11.43 -7.45
CA ARG A 41 -35.02 12.62 -6.76
C ARG A 41 -34.11 13.84 -6.86
N LEU A 42 -32.85 13.67 -7.24
CA LEU A 42 -31.92 14.77 -7.51
C LEU A 42 -32.15 15.39 -8.90
N MET A 43 -33.02 14.85 -9.72
CA MET A 43 -33.18 15.27 -11.11
C MET A 43 -34.20 16.37 -11.30
N PRO A 44 -33.98 17.31 -12.25
CA PRO A 44 -34.86 18.49 -12.43
C PRO A 44 -36.29 18.18 -12.80
N TRP A 45 -36.57 17.01 -13.35
CA TRP A 45 -37.94 16.61 -13.75
C TRP A 45 -38.77 15.94 -12.65
N VAL A 46 -38.12 15.61 -11.53
CA VAL A 46 -38.86 15.04 -10.40
C VAL A 46 -39.34 16.21 -9.57
N ALA A 47 -40.63 16.41 -9.52
CA ALA A 47 -41.24 17.39 -8.63
C ALA A 47 -40.79 17.08 -7.20
N PRO A 48 -40.28 18.08 -6.44
CA PRO A 48 -39.97 17.87 -5.04
C PRO A 48 -41.21 17.31 -4.33
N ASP A 49 -41.00 16.34 -3.43
CA ASP A 49 -42.08 15.91 -2.54
C ASP A 49 -42.61 17.16 -1.84
N LYS A 50 -43.93 17.30 -1.73
CA LYS A 50 -44.50 18.44 -1.03
C LYS A 50 -43.81 18.54 0.33
N PRO A 51 -43.34 19.73 0.73
CA PRO A 51 -42.74 19.89 2.04
C PRO A 51 -43.71 19.35 3.06
N VAL A 52 -43.26 18.43 3.89
CA VAL A 52 -44.08 17.94 5.00
C VAL A 52 -44.19 19.12 5.95
N ASP A 53 -45.37 19.62 6.14
CA ASP A 53 -45.70 20.81 6.98
C ASP A 53 -45.36 20.62 8.48
N ASP A 54 -44.80 19.46 8.84
CA ASP A 54 -44.47 19.15 10.22
C ASP A 54 -43.01 19.47 10.53
N PRO A 55 -42.72 20.46 11.38
CA PRO A 55 -41.38 20.87 11.74
C PRO A 55 -40.63 19.82 12.60
N THR A 56 -41.25 18.71 12.96
CA THR A 56 -40.60 17.69 13.76
C THR A 56 -39.71 16.81 12.87
N LEU A 57 -38.38 16.95 13.10
CA LEU A 57 -37.34 16.13 12.47
C LEU A 57 -37.64 14.62 12.41
N ARG A 58 -38.48 14.11 13.31
CA ARG A 58 -38.84 12.68 13.38
C ARG A 58 -39.73 12.23 12.22
N SER A 59 -40.73 12.99 11.83
CA SER A 59 -41.64 12.62 10.72
C SER A 59 -40.92 12.68 9.38
N THR A 60 -40.07 13.67 9.20
CA THR A 60 -39.28 13.87 7.97
C THR A 60 -38.25 12.77 7.73
N ILE A 61 -37.68 12.21 8.79
CA ILE A 61 -36.69 11.11 8.70
C ILE A 61 -37.36 9.80 8.26
N VAL A 62 -38.62 9.62 8.56
CA VAL A 62 -39.30 8.31 8.40
C VAL A 62 -40.05 8.20 7.07
N THR A 63 -40.49 9.28 6.46
CA THR A 63 -41.49 9.26 5.38
C THR A 63 -41.01 9.76 4.02
N SER A 64 -39.95 10.60 3.94
CA SER A 64 -39.50 11.21 2.69
C SER A 64 -38.22 10.58 2.13
N VAL A 65 -38.20 10.31 0.83
CA VAL A 65 -36.99 9.83 0.12
C VAL A 65 -35.96 10.94 -0.03
N PHE A 66 -36.40 12.19 -0.14
CA PHE A 66 -35.56 13.36 -0.26
C PHE A 66 -36.03 14.44 0.72
N THR A 67 -35.11 14.87 1.59
CA THR A 67 -35.36 15.88 2.61
C THR A 67 -34.34 16.99 2.54
N THR A 68 -34.76 18.24 2.71
CA THR A 68 -33.86 19.39 2.73
C THR A 68 -33.85 20.07 4.12
N ILE A 69 -32.66 20.47 4.57
CA ILE A 69 -32.47 21.27 5.79
C ILE A 69 -31.89 22.61 5.36
N TRP A 70 -32.72 23.58 5.07
CA TRP A 70 -32.32 24.91 4.69
C TRP A 70 -32.22 25.80 5.93
N ASP A 71 -31.07 26.40 6.11
CA ASP A 71 -30.83 27.41 7.16
C ASP A 71 -29.60 28.23 6.78
N THR A 72 -29.64 29.54 7.03
CA THR A 72 -28.48 30.43 6.80
C THR A 72 -27.40 30.24 7.88
N ASP A 73 -27.81 29.82 9.10
CA ASP A 73 -26.87 29.56 10.19
C ASP A 73 -26.31 28.12 10.09
N ARG A 74 -25.00 28.04 9.82
CA ARG A 74 -24.26 26.75 9.75
C ARG A 74 -24.32 25.97 11.06
N THR A 75 -24.33 26.63 12.20
CA THR A 75 -24.36 25.97 13.51
C THR A 75 -25.69 25.29 13.73
N ILE A 76 -26.79 25.96 13.37
CA ILE A 76 -28.13 25.41 13.47
C ILE A 76 -28.29 24.22 12.50
N ARG A 77 -27.85 24.37 11.25
CA ARG A 77 -27.86 23.28 10.25
C ARG A 77 -27.16 22.04 10.76
N ARG A 78 -25.93 22.19 11.25
CA ARG A 78 -25.11 21.08 11.75
C ARG A 78 -25.69 20.43 12.99
N THR A 79 -26.32 21.22 13.85
CA THR A 79 -27.05 20.69 15.02
C THR A 79 -28.21 19.82 14.57
N LYS A 80 -29.00 20.27 13.57
CA LYS A 80 -30.09 19.49 12.97
C LYS A 80 -29.52 18.21 12.31
N LEU A 81 -28.45 18.33 11.52
CA LEU A 81 -27.77 17.16 10.93
C LEU A 81 -27.31 16.15 11.98
N ALA A 82 -26.69 16.62 13.06
CA ALA A 82 -26.24 15.77 14.16
C ALA A 82 -27.41 15.02 14.83
N ALA A 83 -28.55 15.69 15.01
CA ALA A 83 -29.77 15.08 15.53
C ALA A 83 -30.28 13.97 14.58
N VAL A 84 -30.33 14.25 13.28
CA VAL A 84 -30.70 13.26 12.24
C VAL A 84 -29.81 12.04 12.28
N VAL A 85 -28.48 12.23 12.30
CA VAL A 85 -27.50 11.13 12.38
C VAL A 85 -27.73 10.30 13.64
N THR A 86 -27.96 10.95 14.77
CA THR A 86 -28.17 10.27 16.05
C THR A 86 -29.38 9.34 16.00
N GLU A 87 -30.50 9.80 15.45
CA GLU A 87 -31.70 8.98 15.29
C GLU A 87 -31.49 7.84 14.27
N LEU A 88 -30.81 8.09 13.17
CA LEU A 88 -30.46 7.07 12.19
C LEU A 88 -29.55 5.98 12.77
N VAL A 89 -28.57 6.34 13.59
CA VAL A 89 -27.68 5.39 14.27
C VAL A 89 -28.47 4.55 15.27
N LYS A 90 -29.40 5.16 16.04
CA LYS A 90 -30.31 4.43 16.93
C LYS A 90 -31.21 3.44 16.17
N ALA A 91 -31.66 3.85 14.98
CA ALA A 91 -32.46 3.00 14.07
C ALA A 91 -31.59 1.95 13.33
N ASN A 92 -30.32 1.82 13.68
CA ASN A 92 -29.34 0.89 13.08
C ASN A 92 -29.12 1.09 11.56
N LYS A 93 -29.32 2.31 11.06
CA LYS A 93 -29.12 2.68 9.65
C LYS A 93 -27.65 3.01 9.37
N ARG A 94 -27.22 2.73 8.16
CA ARG A 94 -25.90 3.08 7.65
C ARG A 94 -25.97 4.42 6.91
N VAL A 95 -25.14 5.35 7.33
CA VAL A 95 -25.15 6.74 6.86
C VAL A 95 -23.84 7.05 6.15
N LEU A 96 -23.93 7.61 4.95
CA LEU A 96 -22.81 8.24 4.26
C LEU A 96 -22.96 9.75 4.44
N LEU A 97 -22.05 10.36 5.20
CA LEU A 97 -21.96 11.80 5.38
C LEU A 97 -20.96 12.38 4.39
N ILE A 98 -21.39 13.27 3.51
CA ILE A 98 -20.50 13.92 2.55
C ILE A 98 -20.50 15.44 2.72
N GLY A 99 -19.38 16.05 2.34
CA GLY A 99 -19.20 17.50 2.25
C GLY A 99 -18.42 17.86 0.98
N PRO A 100 -18.42 19.17 0.58
CA PRO A 100 -17.69 19.65 -0.59
C PRO A 100 -16.17 19.59 -0.39
N ASP A 101 -15.71 19.85 0.82
CA ASP A 101 -14.29 19.93 1.18
C ASP A 101 -14.04 19.35 2.58
N THR A 102 -12.75 19.11 2.91
CA THR A 102 -12.33 18.52 4.19
C THR A 102 -12.63 19.43 5.38
N ARG A 103 -12.61 20.74 5.22
CA ARG A 103 -12.91 21.70 6.29
C ARG A 103 -14.37 21.62 6.70
N THR A 104 -15.29 21.73 5.74
CA THR A 104 -16.72 21.60 5.95
C THR A 104 -17.06 20.25 6.58
N LEU A 105 -16.48 19.19 6.02
CA LEU A 105 -16.67 17.84 6.54
C LEU A 105 -16.17 17.69 7.99
N THR A 106 -15.05 18.31 8.33
CA THR A 106 -14.49 18.29 9.70
C THR A 106 -15.43 18.92 10.71
N GLU A 107 -16.03 20.06 10.35
CA GLU A 107 -16.96 20.78 11.20
C GLU A 107 -18.29 20.02 11.37
N ALA A 108 -18.81 19.41 10.29
CA ALA A 108 -19.98 18.52 10.35
C ALA A 108 -19.70 17.26 11.19
N LEU A 109 -18.54 16.66 11.01
CA LEU A 109 -18.09 15.48 11.78
C LEU A 109 -18.02 15.78 13.28
N LEU A 110 -17.49 16.96 13.66
CA LEU A 110 -17.44 17.39 15.05
C LEU A 110 -18.83 17.56 15.65
N ALA A 111 -19.75 18.17 14.90
CA ALA A 111 -21.15 18.33 15.34
C ALA A 111 -21.82 16.97 15.55
N VAL A 112 -21.64 16.04 14.60
CA VAL A 112 -22.18 14.66 14.68
C VAL A 112 -21.57 13.92 15.88
N ALA A 113 -20.26 14.03 16.10
CA ALA A 113 -19.59 13.38 17.24
C ALA A 113 -20.08 13.94 18.59
N LYS A 114 -20.32 15.26 18.69
CA LYS A 114 -20.94 15.93 19.86
C LYS A 114 -22.37 15.42 20.06
N GLY A 115 -23.17 15.32 19.00
CA GLY A 115 -24.55 14.82 19.05
C GLY A 115 -24.65 13.36 19.51
N LEU A 116 -23.84 12.47 18.97
CA LEU A 116 -23.78 11.06 19.38
C LEU A 116 -23.37 10.93 20.87
N ARG A 117 -22.33 11.68 21.29
CA ARG A 117 -21.88 11.69 22.67
C ARG A 117 -22.96 12.22 23.63
N GLY A 118 -23.67 13.30 23.25
CA GLY A 118 -24.79 13.85 24.02
C GLY A 118 -25.95 12.87 24.17
N ALA A 119 -26.13 11.97 23.21
CA ALA A 119 -27.10 10.88 23.26
C ALA A 119 -26.61 9.62 24.00
N GLY A 120 -25.44 9.67 24.63
CA GLY A 120 -24.85 8.52 25.35
C GLY A 120 -24.23 7.45 24.46
N LEU A 121 -24.07 7.73 23.14
CA LEU A 121 -23.51 6.79 22.19
C LEU A 121 -21.98 6.97 22.08
N GLN A 122 -21.25 5.86 22.01
CA GLN A 122 -19.79 5.88 21.81
C GLN A 122 -19.47 6.27 20.35
N HIS A 123 -19.26 7.56 20.07
CA HIS A 123 -19.02 8.08 18.73
C HIS A 123 -17.91 7.34 17.97
N ARG A 124 -16.81 6.91 18.65
CA ARG A 124 -15.69 6.15 18.04
C ARG A 124 -16.12 4.80 17.45
N SER A 125 -17.13 4.16 18.04
CA SER A 125 -17.61 2.86 17.56
C SER A 125 -18.42 2.99 16.28
N PHE A 126 -19.20 4.05 16.15
CA PHE A 126 -20.12 4.24 15.04
C PHE A 126 -19.57 5.08 13.90
N LEU A 127 -18.69 6.05 14.21
CA LEU A 127 -18.24 7.09 13.30
C LEU A 127 -16.82 6.79 12.79
N CYS A 128 -16.62 6.97 11.49
CA CYS A 128 -15.34 6.87 10.82
C CYS A 128 -15.20 7.99 9.79
N CYS A 129 -14.06 8.64 9.73
CA CYS A 129 -13.74 9.66 8.74
C CYS A 129 -12.68 9.12 7.77
N TYR A 130 -13.00 9.11 6.48
CA TYR A 130 -12.07 8.62 5.46
C TYR A 130 -11.02 9.65 5.10
N ASP A 131 -11.39 10.93 5.08
CA ASP A 131 -10.45 12.03 4.87
C ASP A 131 -9.82 12.47 6.20
N ALA A 132 -8.58 12.96 6.13
CA ALA A 132 -7.91 13.52 7.30
C ALA A 132 -8.61 14.84 7.72
N PRO A 133 -9.11 14.97 8.96
CA PRO A 133 -9.75 16.19 9.43
C PRO A 133 -8.74 17.33 9.53
N THR A 134 -9.20 18.55 9.25
CA THR A 134 -8.37 19.77 9.28
C THR A 134 -8.08 20.27 10.69
N SER A 135 -8.81 19.81 11.70
CA SER A 135 -8.60 20.16 13.12
C SER A 135 -8.46 18.91 13.99
N ALA A 136 -7.78 19.06 15.13
CA ALA A 136 -7.60 17.95 16.07
C ALA A 136 -8.89 17.58 16.82
N GLY A 137 -9.88 18.48 16.85
CA GLY A 137 -11.13 18.32 17.59
C GLY A 137 -11.28 19.33 18.72
N GLU A 138 -12.42 19.28 19.42
CA GLU A 138 -12.81 20.21 20.46
C GLU A 138 -13.65 19.53 21.53
N GLY A 139 -13.69 20.08 22.75
CA GLY A 139 -14.59 19.58 23.81
C GLY A 139 -14.35 18.14 24.24
N GLY A 140 -13.10 17.67 24.23
CA GLY A 140 -12.73 16.32 24.61
C GLY A 140 -13.05 15.26 23.53
N ILE A 141 -13.34 15.68 22.30
CA ILE A 141 -13.49 14.83 21.13
C ILE A 141 -12.22 15.00 20.29
N ASN A 142 -11.43 13.93 20.15
CA ASN A 142 -10.28 13.91 19.30
C ASN A 142 -10.67 13.33 17.92
N LEU A 143 -10.69 14.17 16.89
CA LEU A 143 -11.08 13.76 15.54
C LEU A 143 -10.02 12.85 14.87
N ARG A 144 -8.76 12.90 15.32
CA ARG A 144 -7.72 11.99 14.82
C ARG A 144 -8.05 10.52 15.08
N ASP A 145 -8.73 10.23 16.20
CA ASP A 145 -9.15 8.87 16.53
C ASP A 145 -10.28 8.34 15.62
N LEU A 146 -10.90 9.23 14.83
CA LEU A 146 -11.96 8.87 13.89
C LEU A 146 -11.43 8.62 12.48
N ILE A 147 -10.15 8.91 12.20
CA ILE A 147 -9.53 8.69 10.90
C ILE A 147 -9.53 7.19 10.59
N PHE A 148 -9.95 6.86 9.37
CA PHE A 148 -10.06 5.48 8.89
C PHE A 148 -8.77 4.68 9.11
N ASP A 149 -7.62 5.18 8.65
CA ASP A 149 -6.35 4.46 8.77
C ASP A 149 -5.92 4.28 10.23
N VAL A 150 -6.21 5.26 11.12
CA VAL A 150 -5.94 5.14 12.56
C VAL A 150 -6.84 4.10 13.21
N GLN A 151 -8.13 4.09 12.86
CA GLN A 151 -9.07 3.10 13.40
C GLN A 151 -8.78 1.70 12.88
N VAL A 152 -8.43 1.56 11.61
CA VAL A 152 -8.03 0.28 11.00
C VAL A 152 -6.74 -0.22 11.66
N SER A 153 -5.72 0.62 11.81
CA SER A 153 -4.47 0.23 12.46
C SER A 153 -4.69 -0.19 13.93
N THR A 154 -5.56 0.50 14.66
CA THR A 154 -5.93 0.13 16.03
C THR A 154 -6.70 -1.19 16.09
N PHE A 155 -7.59 -1.41 15.13
CA PHE A 155 -8.36 -2.67 15.01
C PHE A 155 -7.45 -3.84 14.60
N LEU A 156 -6.52 -3.60 13.68
CA LEU A 156 -5.53 -4.57 13.23
C LEU A 156 -4.41 -4.78 14.26
N GLY A 157 -4.13 -3.79 15.11
CA GLY A 157 -3.00 -3.80 16.04
C GLY A 157 -2.98 -4.97 17.02
N LYS A 158 -4.14 -5.54 17.36
CA LYS A 158 -4.21 -6.78 18.12
C LYS A 158 -3.84 -8.04 17.31
N SER A 159 -4.05 -8.00 16.00
CA SER A 159 -3.66 -9.07 15.07
C SER A 159 -2.27 -8.82 14.44
N GLN A 160 -1.77 -7.59 14.49
CA GLN A 160 -0.48 -7.19 13.90
C GLN A 160 0.72 -7.52 14.77
N ALA A 161 0.56 -7.69 16.08
CA ALA A 161 1.69 -8.11 16.92
C ALA A 161 2.24 -9.47 16.47
N ASP A 162 1.34 -10.40 16.14
CA ASP A 162 1.74 -11.72 15.60
C ASP A 162 2.30 -11.64 14.18
N LYS A 163 1.82 -10.69 13.38
CA LYS A 163 2.22 -10.51 11.97
C LYS A 163 3.43 -9.61 11.78
N ALA A 164 3.69 -8.68 12.71
CA ALA A 164 4.93 -7.91 12.73
C ALA A 164 6.15 -8.84 12.90
N GLY A 165 6.00 -9.93 13.64
CA GLY A 165 7.00 -11.00 13.73
C GLY A 165 7.27 -11.64 12.36
N LEU A 166 6.22 -12.01 11.63
CA LEU A 166 6.35 -12.64 10.32
C LEU A 166 6.93 -11.68 9.26
N ARG A 167 6.54 -10.40 9.27
CA ARG A 167 7.14 -9.37 8.42
C ARG A 167 8.64 -9.21 8.67
N ARG A 168 9.04 -9.05 9.93
CA ARG A 168 10.46 -8.94 10.29
C ARG A 168 11.26 -10.17 9.84
N LYS A 169 10.69 -11.37 9.99
CA LYS A 169 11.32 -12.60 9.52
C LYS A 169 11.48 -12.63 8.01
N LEU A 170 10.45 -12.21 7.26
CA LEU A 170 10.51 -12.12 5.81
C LEU A 170 11.54 -11.07 5.35
N GLU A 171 11.56 -9.89 5.95
CA GLU A 171 12.54 -8.84 5.65
C GLU A 171 13.96 -9.34 5.92
N ARG A 172 14.18 -9.95 7.07
CA ARG A 172 15.49 -10.51 7.45
C ARG A 172 15.95 -11.62 6.51
N TYR A 173 15.04 -12.50 6.10
CA TYR A 173 15.33 -13.52 5.09
C TYR A 173 15.75 -12.91 3.75
N LEU A 174 15.04 -11.87 3.29
CA LEU A 174 15.34 -11.18 2.04
C LEU A 174 16.66 -10.40 2.08
N GLU A 175 17.08 -9.93 3.25
CA GLU A 175 18.39 -9.30 3.47
C GLU A 175 19.51 -10.31 3.44
N LEU A 176 19.37 -11.45 4.13
CA LEU A 176 20.41 -12.48 4.24
C LEU A 176 20.63 -13.26 2.95
N ALA A 177 19.60 -13.51 2.17
CA ALA A 177 19.66 -14.33 0.97
C ALA A 177 20.70 -13.86 -0.06
N PRO A 178 20.78 -12.59 -0.48
CA PRO A 178 21.78 -12.12 -1.42
C PRO A 178 23.20 -12.11 -0.84
N ILE A 179 23.33 -11.82 0.46
CA ILE A 179 24.62 -11.81 1.16
C ILE A 179 25.23 -13.22 1.19
N LEU A 180 24.44 -14.20 1.59
CA LEU A 180 24.90 -15.59 1.65
C LEU A 180 25.17 -16.17 0.27
N ARG A 181 24.41 -15.78 -0.74
CA ARG A 181 24.64 -16.17 -2.13
C ARG A 181 25.98 -15.63 -2.63
N TYR A 182 26.24 -14.34 -2.43
CA TYR A 182 27.53 -13.73 -2.78
C TYR A 182 28.70 -14.43 -2.09
N LYS A 183 28.59 -14.67 -0.77
CA LYS A 183 29.64 -15.36 0.01
C LYS A 183 29.83 -16.80 -0.44
N ALA A 184 28.78 -17.49 -0.85
CA ALA A 184 28.88 -18.85 -1.41
C ALA A 184 29.58 -18.88 -2.77
N GLU A 185 29.39 -17.86 -3.62
CA GLU A 185 30.13 -17.70 -4.87
C GLU A 185 31.61 -17.46 -4.58
N LYS A 186 31.95 -16.57 -3.64
CA LYS A 186 33.32 -16.31 -3.21
C LYS A 186 34.00 -17.50 -2.56
N GLN A 187 33.26 -18.34 -1.86
CA GLN A 187 33.78 -19.60 -1.33
C GLN A 187 34.17 -20.58 -2.44
N LYS A 188 33.37 -20.65 -3.51
CA LYS A 188 33.75 -21.47 -4.69
C LYS A 188 35.05 -20.96 -5.35
N ASP A 189 35.13 -19.63 -5.57
CA ASP A 189 36.34 -19.01 -6.11
C ASP A 189 37.56 -19.35 -5.24
N LEU A 190 37.40 -19.27 -3.91
CA LEU A 190 38.45 -19.60 -2.96
C LEU A 190 38.84 -21.08 -3.04
N ASP A 191 37.91 -22.00 -3.15
CA ASP A 191 38.16 -23.43 -3.23
C ASP A 191 38.86 -23.79 -4.55
N GLU A 192 38.53 -23.14 -5.67
CA GLU A 192 39.22 -23.30 -6.95
C GLU A 192 40.68 -22.82 -6.85
N VAL A 193 40.92 -21.67 -6.25
CA VAL A 193 42.29 -21.13 -6.06
C VAL A 193 43.07 -22.01 -5.11
N ARG A 194 42.52 -22.57 -4.06
CA ARG A 194 43.13 -23.55 -3.18
C ARG A 194 43.50 -24.85 -3.88
N HIS A 195 42.65 -25.29 -4.80
CA HIS A 195 42.98 -26.47 -5.62
C HIS A 195 44.17 -26.19 -6.52
N LEU A 196 44.28 -24.98 -7.09
CA LEU A 196 45.44 -24.57 -7.85
C LEU A 196 46.70 -24.53 -6.95
N GLU A 197 46.62 -23.95 -5.75
CA GLU A 197 47.72 -23.95 -4.77
C GLU A 197 48.22 -25.37 -4.49
N TRP A 198 47.31 -26.32 -4.23
CA TRP A 198 47.66 -27.70 -3.98
C TRP A 198 48.40 -28.34 -5.18
N ARG A 199 47.94 -28.08 -6.41
CA ARG A 199 48.60 -28.58 -7.64
C ARG A 199 50.01 -28.01 -7.79
N LEU A 200 50.19 -26.71 -7.54
CA LEU A 200 51.51 -26.08 -7.60
C LEU A 200 52.45 -26.59 -6.52
N LEU A 201 51.98 -26.81 -5.31
CA LEU A 201 52.76 -27.41 -4.22
C LEU A 201 53.20 -28.83 -4.56
N THR A 202 52.33 -29.61 -5.20
CA THR A 202 52.69 -30.98 -5.64
C THR A 202 53.74 -30.93 -6.73
N ALA A 203 53.58 -30.06 -7.74
CA ALA A 203 54.55 -29.90 -8.82
C ALA A 203 55.90 -29.38 -8.32
N LEU A 204 55.88 -28.47 -7.34
CA LEU A 204 57.07 -27.97 -6.68
C LEU A 204 57.82 -29.08 -5.91
N GLY A 205 57.04 -29.93 -5.20
CA GLY A 205 57.60 -31.11 -4.51
C GLY A 205 58.26 -32.11 -5.46
N ASP A 206 57.61 -32.39 -6.60
CA ASP A 206 58.16 -33.28 -7.64
C ASP A 206 59.43 -32.71 -8.25
N ALA A 207 59.45 -31.41 -8.58
CA ALA A 207 60.63 -30.74 -9.12
C ALA A 207 61.82 -30.78 -8.11
N GLN A 208 61.54 -30.50 -6.82
CA GLN A 208 62.53 -30.61 -5.76
C GLN A 208 63.08 -32.02 -5.59
N ALA A 209 62.23 -33.05 -5.67
CA ALA A 209 62.65 -34.45 -5.60
C ALA A 209 63.54 -34.82 -6.79
N GLN A 210 63.22 -34.35 -8.00
CA GLN A 210 64.09 -34.57 -9.18
C GLN A 210 65.41 -33.85 -9.06
N ILE A 211 65.46 -32.60 -8.61
CA ILE A 211 66.72 -31.86 -8.35
C ILE A 211 67.54 -32.64 -7.36
N LYS A 212 67.02 -33.05 -6.22
CA LYS A 212 67.73 -33.79 -5.18
C LYS A 212 68.31 -35.14 -5.72
N ARG A 213 67.52 -35.85 -6.53
CA ARG A 213 67.92 -37.08 -7.18
C ARG A 213 69.11 -36.85 -8.13
N LEU A 214 68.99 -35.83 -9.01
CA LEU A 214 70.06 -35.50 -9.97
C LEU A 214 71.34 -35.01 -9.27
N GLN A 215 71.20 -34.18 -8.25
CA GLN A 215 72.34 -33.72 -7.45
C GLN A 215 73.02 -34.88 -6.73
N GLY A 216 72.28 -35.84 -6.19
CA GLY A 216 72.83 -37.06 -5.59
C GLY A 216 73.60 -37.90 -6.60
N LEU A 217 73.06 -38.08 -7.81
CA LEU A 217 73.79 -38.81 -8.88
C LEU A 217 75.01 -38.07 -9.34
N LEU A 218 75.02 -36.77 -9.49
CA LEU A 218 76.18 -35.94 -9.82
C LEU A 218 77.26 -36.01 -8.72
N GLY A 219 76.84 -35.92 -7.44
CA GLY A 219 77.79 -36.10 -6.31
C GLY A 219 78.47 -37.46 -6.31
N ILE A 220 77.75 -38.54 -6.55
CA ILE A 220 78.31 -39.87 -6.69
C ILE A 220 79.30 -39.90 -7.85
N TYR A 221 78.89 -39.34 -9.03
CA TYR A 221 79.76 -39.29 -10.20
C TYR A 221 81.08 -38.52 -9.93
N GLU A 222 81.09 -37.44 -9.16
CA GLU A 222 82.22 -36.64 -8.82
C GLU A 222 83.18 -37.37 -7.88
N THR A 223 82.75 -38.30 -7.05
CA THR A 223 83.58 -39.10 -6.14
C THR A 223 84.18 -40.35 -6.79
N LEU A 224 83.74 -40.74 -8.00
CA LEU A 224 84.22 -41.91 -8.71
C LEU A 224 85.65 -41.68 -9.28
N PRO A 225 86.49 -42.74 -9.33
CA PRO A 225 87.77 -42.69 -10.01
C PRO A 225 87.68 -42.39 -11.50
N VAL A 226 88.71 -41.74 -12.11
CA VAL A 226 88.67 -41.27 -13.50
C VAL A 226 88.30 -42.33 -14.51
N TRP A 227 88.74 -43.54 -14.35
CA TRP A 227 88.47 -44.66 -15.25
C TRP A 227 86.98 -45.12 -15.18
N GLN A 228 86.31 -45.07 -14.03
CA GLN A 228 84.90 -45.35 -13.88
C GLN A 228 84.03 -44.24 -14.46
N ARG A 229 84.45 -43.03 -14.37
CA ARG A 229 83.78 -41.86 -15.00
C ARG A 229 83.75 -42.01 -16.54
N LEU A 230 84.87 -42.41 -17.14
CA LEU A 230 84.96 -42.67 -18.58
C LEU A 230 84.10 -43.86 -19.02
N SER A 231 84.03 -44.94 -18.26
CA SER A 231 83.18 -46.08 -18.58
C SER A 231 81.64 -45.73 -18.49
N MET A 232 81.24 -44.91 -17.56
CA MET A 232 79.84 -44.41 -17.45
C MET A 232 79.47 -43.47 -18.62
N GLN A 233 80.39 -42.70 -19.15
CA GLN A 233 80.13 -41.89 -20.35
C GLN A 233 79.91 -42.80 -21.59
N VAL A 234 80.55 -43.89 -21.69
CA VAL A 234 80.44 -44.86 -22.79
C VAL A 234 79.10 -45.62 -22.71
N ILE A 235 78.54 -45.81 -21.52
CA ILE A 235 77.27 -46.47 -21.27
C ILE A 235 76.05 -45.53 -21.47
N GLY A 236 76.26 -44.26 -21.87
CA GLY A 236 75.22 -43.34 -22.21
C GLY A 236 74.70 -42.48 -21.05
N SER A 237 75.35 -42.49 -19.89
CA SER A 237 75.08 -41.55 -18.80
C SER A 237 75.73 -40.18 -19.10
N ASN A 238 75.02 -39.35 -19.87
CA ASN A 238 75.48 -38.04 -20.27
C ASN A 238 75.35 -37.04 -19.09
N VAL A 239 76.48 -36.79 -18.41
CA VAL A 239 76.59 -35.85 -17.27
C VAL A 239 76.18 -34.44 -17.67
N ALA A 240 76.45 -34.04 -18.94
CA ALA A 240 76.02 -32.75 -19.45
C ALA A 240 74.47 -32.65 -19.42
N THR A 241 73.76 -33.68 -19.90
CA THR A 241 72.31 -33.73 -19.87
C THR A 241 71.75 -33.74 -18.43
N MET A 242 72.46 -34.39 -17.49
CA MET A 242 72.04 -34.35 -16.06
C MET A 242 72.16 -32.93 -15.47
N LYS A 243 73.25 -32.21 -15.81
CA LYS A 243 73.43 -30.83 -15.40
C LYS A 243 72.42 -29.89 -16.04
N GLU A 244 72.13 -30.05 -17.34
CA GLU A 244 71.10 -29.30 -18.06
C GLU A 244 69.73 -29.52 -17.46
N ASN A 245 69.36 -30.78 -17.19
CA ASN A 245 68.10 -31.12 -16.52
C ASN A 245 68.04 -30.52 -15.10
N CYS A 246 69.15 -30.50 -14.34
CA CYS A 246 69.16 -29.87 -13.04
C CYS A 246 68.86 -28.37 -13.11
N VAL A 247 69.47 -27.68 -14.06
CA VAL A 247 69.19 -26.25 -14.32
C VAL A 247 67.78 -26.01 -14.76
N LEU A 248 67.22 -26.91 -15.61
CA LEU A 248 65.80 -26.83 -16.07
C LEU A 248 64.85 -27.00 -14.89
N TYR A 249 65.04 -28.00 -14.03
CA TYR A 249 64.16 -28.20 -12.87
C TYR A 249 64.36 -27.09 -11.82
N GLU A 250 65.55 -26.49 -11.70
CA GLU A 250 65.75 -25.33 -10.83
C GLU A 250 64.95 -24.08 -11.39
N ALA A 251 64.96 -23.87 -12.71
CA ALA A 251 64.17 -22.83 -13.34
C ALA A 251 62.66 -23.07 -13.15
N GLN A 252 62.17 -24.30 -13.37
CA GLN A 252 60.78 -24.67 -13.11
C GLN A 252 60.39 -24.46 -11.65
N LYS A 253 61.27 -24.85 -10.71
CA LYS A 253 61.05 -24.58 -9.28
C LYS A 253 60.87 -23.11 -8.99
N GLN A 254 61.70 -22.24 -9.57
CA GLN A 254 61.58 -20.79 -9.40
C GLN A 254 60.27 -20.22 -9.97
N GLU A 255 59.86 -20.76 -11.11
CA GLU A 255 58.56 -20.40 -11.73
C GLU A 255 57.39 -20.80 -10.84
N TYR A 256 57.35 -22.04 -10.38
CA TYR A 256 56.30 -22.50 -9.44
C TYR A 256 56.26 -21.71 -8.13
N MET A 257 57.45 -21.28 -7.61
CA MET A 257 57.48 -20.44 -6.41
C MET A 257 56.84 -19.07 -6.66
N LYS A 258 57.07 -18.44 -7.82
CA LYS A 258 56.45 -17.15 -8.19
C LYS A 258 54.94 -17.28 -8.38
N GLU A 259 54.52 -18.34 -9.09
CA GLU A 259 53.08 -18.61 -9.24
C GLU A 259 52.41 -18.87 -7.88
N LEU A 260 53.09 -19.58 -6.97
CA LEU A 260 52.57 -19.86 -5.64
C LEU A 260 52.39 -18.58 -4.83
N GLU A 261 53.30 -17.62 -4.92
CA GLU A 261 53.19 -16.31 -4.24
C GLU A 261 51.93 -15.56 -4.75
N ILE A 262 51.69 -15.57 -6.06
CA ILE A 262 50.52 -14.93 -6.67
C ILE A 262 49.21 -15.60 -6.18
N VAL A 263 49.21 -16.94 -6.18
CA VAL A 263 48.04 -17.72 -5.73
C VAL A 263 47.75 -17.50 -4.23
N GLN A 264 48.80 -17.45 -3.40
CA GLN A 264 48.65 -17.18 -1.97
C GLN A 264 48.18 -15.74 -1.70
N ALA A 265 48.65 -14.75 -2.46
CA ALA A 265 48.12 -13.38 -2.39
C ALA A 265 46.62 -13.37 -2.71
N ARG A 266 46.19 -14.09 -3.77
CA ARG A 266 44.78 -14.19 -4.15
C ARG A 266 43.91 -14.90 -3.10
N ILE A 267 44.42 -15.94 -2.47
CA ILE A 267 43.74 -16.63 -1.34
C ILE A 267 43.51 -15.64 -0.17
N ASN A 268 44.52 -14.83 0.15
CA ASN A 268 44.42 -13.85 1.23
C ASN A 268 43.41 -12.74 0.94
N GLU A 269 43.21 -12.35 -0.32
CA GLU A 269 42.15 -11.42 -0.74
C GLU A 269 40.77 -12.06 -0.63
N LEU A 270 40.61 -13.30 -1.10
CA LEU A 270 39.32 -13.97 -1.13
C LEU A 270 38.81 -14.45 0.24
N LYS A 271 39.72 -14.78 1.16
CA LYS A 271 39.37 -15.26 2.51
C LYS A 271 38.39 -14.36 3.26
N PRO A 272 38.61 -13.02 3.39
CA PRO A 272 37.66 -12.14 4.10
C PRO A 272 36.36 -11.98 3.34
N GLU A 273 36.37 -12.01 2.00
CA GLU A 273 35.16 -11.92 1.20
C GLU A 273 34.25 -13.17 1.32
N ALA A 274 34.85 -14.34 1.38
CA ALA A 274 34.15 -15.63 1.53
C ALA A 274 33.72 -15.91 2.97
N ALA A 275 34.32 -15.23 3.96
CA ALA A 275 34.02 -15.47 5.37
C ALA A 275 32.53 -15.18 5.69
N VAL A 276 31.82 -16.18 6.18
CA VAL A 276 30.42 -16.10 6.64
C VAL A 276 30.45 -16.06 8.15
N ASP A 277 29.70 -15.12 8.73
CA ASP A 277 29.50 -15.07 10.17
C ASP A 277 28.81 -16.37 10.63
N PRO A 278 29.32 -17.06 11.65
CA PRO A 278 28.79 -18.37 12.06
C PRO A 278 27.30 -18.35 12.44
N GLU A 279 26.78 -17.19 12.86
CA GLU A 279 25.38 -17.03 13.23
C GLU A 279 24.45 -16.82 12.02
N MET A 280 24.96 -16.28 10.90
CA MET A 280 24.13 -15.98 9.73
C MET A 280 23.60 -17.21 9.01
N ARG A 281 24.33 -18.32 8.95
CA ARG A 281 23.89 -19.53 8.28
C ARG A 281 22.71 -20.21 8.96
N PRO A 282 22.80 -20.53 10.27
CA PRO A 282 21.68 -21.14 10.96
C PRO A 282 20.46 -20.23 10.98
N GLU A 283 20.64 -18.91 11.22
CA GLU A 283 19.54 -17.94 11.14
C GLU A 283 18.83 -17.98 9.78
N TYR A 284 19.57 -18.01 8.70
CA TYR A 284 19.00 -18.08 7.36
C TYR A 284 18.28 -19.40 7.09
N GLU A 285 18.84 -20.53 7.51
CA GLU A 285 18.24 -21.85 7.31
C GLU A 285 16.93 -21.98 8.09
N ASP A 286 16.88 -21.51 9.32
CA ASP A 286 15.68 -21.49 10.15
C ASP A 286 14.58 -20.60 9.52
N LEU A 287 14.96 -19.39 9.08
CA LEU A 287 14.04 -18.48 8.39
C LEU A 287 13.55 -19.06 7.07
N LYS A 288 14.43 -19.70 6.30
CA LYS A 288 14.11 -20.34 5.03
C LYS A 288 13.10 -21.46 5.24
N GLU A 289 13.35 -22.36 6.20
CA GLU A 289 12.45 -23.47 6.50
C GLU A 289 11.07 -22.98 6.93
N GLU A 290 11.00 -21.96 7.78
CA GLU A 290 9.74 -21.37 8.22
C GLU A 290 8.97 -20.70 7.06
N ILE A 291 9.65 -19.97 6.19
CA ILE A 291 9.03 -19.32 5.02
C ILE A 291 8.59 -20.35 3.98
N GLU A 292 9.36 -21.42 3.77
CA GLU A 292 8.97 -22.51 2.86
C GLU A 292 7.76 -23.31 3.38
N ARG A 293 7.64 -23.54 4.67
CA ARG A 293 6.42 -24.13 5.30
C ARG A 293 5.18 -23.28 5.03
N LEU A 294 5.32 -21.97 4.94
CA LEU A 294 4.23 -21.04 4.62
C LEU A 294 3.96 -20.91 3.13
N GLY A 295 4.72 -21.61 2.28
CA GLY A 295 4.55 -21.64 0.84
C GLY A 295 5.46 -20.69 0.05
N GLY A 296 6.54 -20.22 0.68
CA GLY A 296 7.58 -19.41 0.06
C GLY A 296 7.38 -17.89 0.24
N ALA A 297 8.45 -17.12 0.04
CA ALA A 297 8.49 -15.68 0.29
C ALA A 297 7.46 -14.88 -0.54
N ALA A 298 7.19 -15.28 -1.79
CA ALA A 298 6.20 -14.64 -2.64
C ALA A 298 4.79 -14.79 -2.04
N LYS A 299 4.42 -16.02 -1.67
CA LYS A 299 3.10 -16.31 -1.09
C LYS A 299 2.91 -15.63 0.27
N VAL A 300 3.94 -15.58 1.11
CA VAL A 300 3.90 -14.87 2.40
C VAL A 300 3.69 -13.38 2.16
N ARG A 301 4.36 -12.78 1.18
CA ARG A 301 4.17 -11.36 0.79
C ARG A 301 2.75 -11.11 0.30
N ASP A 302 2.22 -11.96 -0.58
CA ASP A 302 0.86 -11.85 -1.12
C ASP A 302 -0.19 -11.98 -0.01
N VAL A 303 -0.01 -12.93 0.91
CA VAL A 303 -0.91 -13.11 2.06
C VAL A 303 -0.87 -11.89 2.99
N LEU A 304 0.30 -11.32 3.25
CA LEU A 304 0.42 -10.10 4.07
C LEU A 304 -0.23 -8.88 3.38
N ALA A 305 -0.11 -8.76 2.05
CA ALA A 305 -0.74 -7.70 1.26
C ALA A 305 -2.26 -7.89 1.14
N MET A 306 -2.74 -9.09 0.78
CA MET A 306 -4.17 -9.40 0.67
C MET A 306 -4.94 -9.21 1.98
N GLU A 307 -4.33 -9.49 3.13
CA GLU A 307 -5.02 -9.32 4.41
C GLU A 307 -5.18 -7.85 4.82
N GLU A 308 -4.31 -6.95 4.38
CA GLU A 308 -4.51 -5.51 4.61
C GLU A 308 -5.73 -5.02 3.82
N ASP A 309 -5.82 -5.34 2.54
CA ASP A 309 -6.94 -4.94 1.70
C ASP A 309 -8.24 -5.65 2.08
N THR A 310 -8.17 -6.93 2.44
CA THR A 310 -9.36 -7.74 2.80
C THR A 310 -10.01 -7.27 4.12
N LYS A 311 -9.26 -6.63 5.02
CA LYS A 311 -9.82 -6.13 6.30
C LYS A 311 -10.30 -4.68 6.24
N ARG A 312 -9.80 -3.88 5.31
CA ARG A 312 -10.22 -2.47 5.14
C ARG A 312 -11.69 -2.36 4.75
N LEU A 313 -12.13 -3.15 3.77
CA LEU A 313 -13.51 -3.14 3.31
C LEU A 313 -14.53 -3.64 4.37
N PRO A 314 -14.35 -4.80 5.03
CA PRO A 314 -15.21 -5.23 6.13
C PRO A 314 -15.27 -4.24 7.29
N PHE A 315 -14.14 -3.60 7.61
CA PHE A 315 -14.11 -2.56 8.64
C PHE A 315 -15.02 -1.37 8.29
N LEU A 316 -14.93 -0.86 7.05
CA LEU A 316 -15.83 0.22 6.59
C LEU A 316 -17.29 -0.24 6.56
N GLN A 317 -17.55 -1.48 6.18
CA GLN A 317 -18.89 -2.04 6.17
C GLN A 317 -19.48 -2.19 7.58
N ALA A 318 -18.68 -2.38 8.60
CA ALA A 318 -19.11 -2.47 9.99
C ALA A 318 -19.47 -1.09 10.59
N LYS A 319 -18.94 0.02 10.04
CA LYS A 319 -19.23 1.36 10.55
C LYS A 319 -20.64 1.82 10.16
N ARG A 320 -21.31 2.51 11.09
CA ARG A 320 -22.66 3.05 10.87
C ARG A 320 -22.65 4.38 10.17
N VAL A 321 -21.69 5.23 10.48
CA VAL A 321 -21.54 6.56 9.87
C VAL A 321 -20.16 6.65 9.27
N LEU A 322 -20.11 6.81 7.96
CA LEU A 322 -18.86 7.07 7.24
C LEU A 322 -18.89 8.50 6.70
N ALA A 323 -17.90 9.28 7.05
CA ALA A 323 -17.72 10.66 6.58
C ALA A 323 -16.58 10.70 5.56
N ALA A 324 -16.83 11.29 4.38
CA ALA A 324 -15.83 11.53 3.34
C ALA A 324 -16.22 12.73 2.47
N THR A 325 -15.25 13.35 1.79
CA THR A 325 -15.57 14.35 0.77
C THR A 325 -16.24 13.69 -0.44
N ALA A 326 -17.15 14.40 -1.10
CA ALA A 326 -17.86 13.87 -2.28
C ALA A 326 -16.89 13.40 -3.38
N SER A 327 -15.82 14.15 -3.62
CA SER A 327 -14.78 13.78 -4.59
C SER A 327 -14.06 12.49 -4.19
N ARG A 328 -13.80 12.29 -2.91
CA ARG A 328 -13.13 11.08 -2.40
C ARG A 328 -14.02 9.84 -2.55
N VAL A 329 -15.29 9.95 -2.23
CA VAL A 329 -16.27 8.84 -2.41
C VAL A 329 -16.32 8.37 -3.85
N VAL A 330 -16.26 9.31 -4.80
CA VAL A 330 -16.33 9.00 -6.24
C VAL A 330 -15.01 8.46 -6.77
N SER A 331 -13.89 9.04 -6.35
CA SER A 331 -12.56 8.70 -6.89
C SER A 331 -11.98 7.40 -6.35
N ASP A 332 -12.35 6.97 -5.14
CA ASP A 332 -11.77 5.79 -4.51
C ASP A 332 -12.60 4.53 -4.77
N ALA A 333 -11.92 3.49 -5.26
CA ALA A 333 -12.56 2.22 -5.61
C ALA A 333 -13.17 1.48 -4.40
N ILE A 334 -12.67 1.73 -3.18
CA ILE A 334 -13.14 1.07 -1.96
C ILE A 334 -14.63 1.32 -1.69
N PHE A 335 -15.18 2.45 -2.15
CA PHE A 335 -16.60 2.77 -1.99
C PHE A 335 -17.51 2.04 -2.97
N ARG A 336 -16.99 1.46 -4.06
CA ARG A 336 -17.80 0.78 -5.09
C ARG A 336 -18.69 -0.35 -4.54
N PRO A 337 -18.19 -1.27 -3.72
CA PRO A 337 -18.97 -2.38 -3.19
C PRO A 337 -19.80 -2.01 -1.95
N ILE A 338 -19.63 -0.80 -1.39
CA ILE A 338 -20.32 -0.40 -0.16
C ILE A 338 -21.68 0.22 -0.50
N ARG A 339 -22.72 -0.13 0.27
CA ARG A 339 -24.05 0.46 0.16
C ARG A 339 -24.48 1.03 1.50
N TYR A 340 -25.11 2.19 1.44
CA TYR A 340 -25.62 2.91 2.61
C TYR A 340 -27.12 2.99 2.55
N ASP A 341 -27.76 3.22 3.68
CA ASP A 341 -29.21 3.42 3.73
C ASP A 341 -29.56 4.89 3.48
N VAL A 342 -28.76 5.81 4.01
CA VAL A 342 -29.01 7.25 3.93
C VAL A 342 -27.76 8.01 3.49
N LEU A 343 -27.95 8.93 2.54
CA LEU A 343 -26.95 9.95 2.18
C LEU A 343 -27.28 11.23 2.95
N LEU A 344 -26.31 11.72 3.71
CA LEU A 344 -26.35 13.01 4.37
C LEU A 344 -25.33 13.94 3.71
N VAL A 345 -25.80 15.10 3.30
CA VAL A 345 -25.00 16.07 2.56
C VAL A 345 -24.94 17.37 3.37
N ASP A 346 -23.77 17.77 3.82
CA ASP A 346 -23.54 19.10 4.38
C ASP A 346 -23.04 20.05 3.28
N GLU A 347 -23.57 21.26 3.24
CA GLU A 347 -23.29 22.27 2.20
C GLU A 347 -23.57 21.73 0.78
N GLY A 348 -24.71 21.07 0.60
CA GLY A 348 -25.12 20.45 -0.66
C GLY A 348 -25.07 21.35 -1.89
N PRO A 349 -25.52 22.64 -1.80
CA PRO A 349 -25.45 23.60 -2.93
C PRO A 349 -24.04 23.82 -3.47
N ARG A 350 -22.99 23.52 -2.70
CA ARG A 350 -21.59 23.64 -3.09
C ARG A 350 -21.01 22.38 -3.75
N ILE A 351 -21.76 21.27 -3.79
CA ILE A 351 -21.31 20.02 -4.39
C ILE A 351 -21.81 19.96 -5.85
N PRO A 352 -20.93 19.75 -6.83
CA PRO A 352 -21.34 19.55 -8.22
C PRO A 352 -22.31 18.38 -8.38
N LEU A 353 -23.34 18.57 -9.21
CA LEU A 353 -24.40 17.57 -9.40
C LEU A 353 -23.86 16.19 -9.83
N PRO A 354 -22.89 16.05 -10.74
CA PRO A 354 -22.33 14.75 -11.10
C PRO A 354 -21.74 13.98 -9.92
N LEU A 355 -21.03 14.68 -9.00
CA LEU A 355 -20.49 14.09 -7.77
C LEU A 355 -21.61 13.68 -6.81
N LEU A 356 -22.58 14.55 -6.59
CA LEU A 356 -23.72 14.30 -5.72
C LEU A 356 -24.54 13.11 -6.24
N PHE A 357 -24.78 13.05 -7.55
CA PHE A 357 -25.45 11.94 -8.22
C PHE A 357 -24.72 10.62 -8.02
N ALA A 358 -23.40 10.59 -8.27
CA ALA A 358 -22.60 9.38 -8.10
C ALA A 358 -22.61 8.89 -6.64
N CYS A 359 -22.59 9.79 -5.66
CA CYS A 359 -22.76 9.45 -4.24
C CYS A 359 -24.17 8.92 -3.93
N ALA A 360 -25.21 9.52 -4.51
CA ALA A 360 -26.59 9.11 -4.31
C ALA A 360 -26.88 7.70 -4.83
N CYS A 361 -26.22 7.28 -5.92
CA CYS A 361 -26.32 5.92 -6.46
C CYS A 361 -25.79 4.82 -5.51
N LEU A 362 -25.02 5.19 -4.46
CA LEU A 362 -24.56 4.27 -3.41
C LEU A 362 -25.59 4.08 -2.28
N VAL A 363 -26.73 4.78 -2.34
CA VAL A 363 -27.70 4.86 -1.24
C VAL A 363 -29.02 4.21 -1.60
N ARG A 364 -29.62 3.50 -0.64
CA ARG A 364 -30.81 2.66 -0.87
C ARG A 364 -32.12 3.40 -0.59
N GLU A 365 -32.18 4.17 0.49
CA GLU A 365 -33.48 4.63 1.02
C GLU A 365 -33.70 6.11 0.78
N ARG A 366 -32.79 6.99 1.20
CA ARG A 366 -33.05 8.42 1.21
C ARG A 366 -31.83 9.32 1.17
N ILE A 367 -32.11 10.58 0.83
CA ILE A 367 -31.12 11.66 0.83
C ILE A 367 -31.61 12.77 1.77
N VAL A 368 -30.72 13.27 2.62
CA VAL A 368 -30.91 14.48 3.43
C VAL A 368 -29.85 15.49 3.00
N LEU A 369 -30.29 16.58 2.40
CA LEU A 369 -29.41 17.64 1.88
C LEU A 369 -29.54 18.88 2.77
N ALA A 370 -28.44 19.28 3.38
CA ALA A 370 -28.35 20.49 4.17
C ALA A 370 -27.55 21.56 3.44
N GLY A 371 -27.93 22.81 3.58
CA GLY A 371 -27.21 23.91 2.97
C GLY A 371 -27.90 25.27 3.13
N ASP A 372 -27.23 26.29 2.63
CA ASP A 372 -27.80 27.62 2.47
C ASP A 372 -28.16 27.80 0.99
N PRO A 373 -29.45 28.06 0.67
CA PRO A 373 -29.85 28.31 -0.71
C PRO A 373 -29.14 29.49 -1.35
N GLN A 374 -28.64 30.42 -0.54
CA GLN A 374 -27.93 31.62 -1.03
C GLN A 374 -26.46 31.35 -1.34
N GLU A 375 -25.86 30.28 -0.80
CA GLU A 375 -24.48 29.87 -1.06
C GLU A 375 -24.33 28.98 -2.32
N MET A 376 -25.23 29.06 -3.26
CA MET A 376 -25.11 28.33 -4.51
C MET A 376 -23.84 28.74 -5.26
N LEU A 377 -23.11 27.74 -5.77
CA LEU A 377 -22.00 28.01 -6.69
C LEU A 377 -22.50 28.83 -7.87
N PRO A 378 -21.84 29.96 -8.22
CA PRO A 378 -22.17 30.66 -9.43
C PRO A 378 -22.09 29.72 -10.63
N PRO A 379 -22.96 29.87 -11.64
CA PRO A 379 -22.93 29.04 -12.83
C PRO A 379 -21.55 29.21 -13.51
N THR A 380 -20.74 28.17 -13.45
CA THR A 380 -19.56 28.11 -14.30
C THR A 380 -20.03 27.85 -15.74
N PRO A 381 -19.64 28.69 -16.70
CA PRO A 381 -20.25 28.70 -18.03
C PRO A 381 -20.05 27.41 -18.85
N THR A 382 -19.26 26.46 -18.40
CA THR A 382 -18.74 25.42 -19.28
C THR A 382 -19.04 23.97 -18.96
N SER A 383 -19.58 23.63 -17.77
CA SER A 383 -19.74 22.20 -17.49
C SER A 383 -20.93 21.79 -16.59
N TYR A 384 -21.62 22.70 -15.96
CA TYR A 384 -22.65 22.37 -14.97
C TYR A 384 -24.00 23.07 -15.20
N GLY A 385 -24.29 23.52 -16.43
CA GLY A 385 -25.51 24.26 -16.80
C GLY A 385 -26.83 23.53 -16.49
N ILE A 386 -26.77 22.22 -16.18
CA ILE A 386 -27.92 21.40 -15.80
C ILE A 386 -28.24 21.54 -14.29
N SER A 387 -27.29 22.04 -13.48
CA SER A 387 -27.36 21.87 -12.02
C SER A 387 -28.05 23.00 -11.25
N LEU A 388 -28.26 24.17 -11.82
CA LEU A 388 -28.75 25.32 -11.05
C LEU A 388 -30.27 25.46 -10.98
N GLY A 389 -30.96 25.01 -12.01
CA GLY A 389 -32.42 25.21 -12.08
C GLY A 389 -33.23 24.45 -11.03
N TRP A 390 -32.77 23.26 -10.63
CA TRP A 390 -33.47 22.45 -9.68
C TRP A 390 -33.18 22.80 -8.21
N LEU A 391 -31.98 23.27 -7.88
CA LEU A 391 -31.65 23.73 -6.52
C LEU A 391 -32.41 25.01 -6.18
N THR A 392 -32.60 25.94 -7.16
CA THR A 392 -33.46 27.12 -6.99
C THR A 392 -34.92 26.72 -6.83
N ALA A 393 -35.43 25.77 -7.59
CA ALA A 393 -36.80 25.29 -7.43
C ALA A 393 -37.05 24.62 -6.05
N LEU A 394 -36.03 23.92 -5.50
CA LEU A 394 -36.11 23.35 -4.15
C LEU A 394 -36.04 24.44 -3.06
N SER A 395 -35.24 25.48 -3.24
CA SER A 395 -35.16 26.61 -2.29
C SER A 395 -36.51 27.40 -2.23
N ASP A 396 -37.14 27.58 -3.37
CA ASP A 396 -38.45 28.28 -3.45
C ASP A 396 -39.58 27.47 -2.81
N SER A 397 -39.53 26.14 -2.88
CA SER A 397 -40.57 25.27 -2.30
C SER A 397 -40.47 25.07 -0.78
N SER A 398 -39.27 25.31 -0.20
CA SER A 398 -38.96 25.11 1.22
C SER A 398 -38.80 26.41 2.02
N ALA A 399 -38.83 27.56 1.35
CA ALA A 399 -38.82 28.85 2.03
C ALA A 399 -40.11 29.04 2.81
N PRO A 400 -40.05 29.29 4.14
CA PRO A 400 -41.23 29.75 4.85
C PRO A 400 -41.70 31.04 4.16
N ALA A 401 -43.03 31.16 3.92
CA ALA A 401 -43.65 32.34 3.31
C ALA A 401 -43.08 33.59 3.99
N ARG A 402 -42.44 34.46 3.21
CA ARG A 402 -41.92 35.75 3.73
C ARG A 402 -43.07 36.43 4.40
N PRO A 403 -42.91 36.90 5.65
CA PRO A 403 -43.95 37.75 6.24
C PRO A 403 -44.08 38.98 5.33
N THR A 404 -45.26 39.15 4.76
CA THR A 404 -45.62 40.33 4.01
C THR A 404 -45.33 41.56 4.90
N PRO A 405 -44.57 42.59 4.44
CA PRO A 405 -44.40 43.77 5.21
C PRO A 405 -45.78 44.40 5.43
N VAL A 406 -46.17 44.50 6.68
CA VAL A 406 -47.37 45.27 7.09
C VAL A 406 -47.02 46.73 6.77
N GLN A 407 -47.82 47.31 5.86
CA GLN A 407 -47.78 48.77 5.59
C GLN A 407 -48.20 49.55 6.80
#